data_37dbd631a518f13363c3f191afda9c4f
#
_entry.id   37dbd631a518f13363c3f191afda9c4f
#
_cell.length_a   1.000
_cell.length_b   1.000
_cell.length_c   1.000
_cell.angle_alpha   90.00
_cell.angle_beta   90.00
_cell.angle_gamma   90.00
#
_symmetry.space_group_name_H-M   'P 1'
#
loop_
_entity.id
_entity.type
_entity.pdbx_description
1 polymer ?
#
loop_
_entity_poly.entity_id
_entity_poly.type
_entity_poly.pdbx_seq_one_letter_code
_entity_poly.pdbx_strand_id
1 'polypeptide(L)'
;MQNFLKGFEVRATILQGTLVALIARIPPYVEGNGRNTIQELIAIKNRTRKSCGYLKKYPINITSKIKEFLKSNNLSLDYIPKNNERVLLSSVSNIAGGGELINITDKVSDNIKEFALDVLASIPGLYSGGLDLVLRSFDDPEPHVIEINTFPVISLTKYPTYGKTSNPAKVLVESVIAQHQINNNEDNQYYIENADEYLKTLLIFLKDN
;
A
#
# COMPACT_ATOMS: atom_id res chain seq x y z
N MET A 1 -25.25 3.73 6.30
CA MET A 1 -24.36 3.84 7.47
C MET A 1 -23.52 2.58 7.46
N GLN A 2 -22.18 2.70 7.38
CA GLN A 2 -21.28 1.53 7.39
C GLN A 2 -20.86 1.23 8.83
N ASN A 3 -20.73 -0.04 9.18
CA ASN A 3 -20.21 -0.43 10.49
C ASN A 3 -18.72 -0.07 10.59
N PHE A 4 -18.28 0.32 11.78
CA PHE A 4 -16.85 0.54 12.03
C PHE A 4 -16.11 -0.81 11.99
N LEU A 5 -15.22 -0.96 11.02
CA LEU A 5 -14.39 -2.16 10.87
C LEU A 5 -13.13 -2.02 11.74
N LYS A 6 -12.89 -3.01 12.61
CA LYS A 6 -11.66 -3.09 13.38
C LYS A 6 -10.57 -3.72 12.51
N GLY A 7 -9.40 -3.09 12.44
CA GLY A 7 -8.27 -3.60 11.66
C GLY A 7 -7.35 -2.49 11.19
N PHE A 8 -6.51 -2.82 10.24
CA PHE A 8 -5.59 -1.88 9.60
C PHE A 8 -5.85 -1.85 8.09
N GLU A 9 -5.68 -0.67 7.51
CA GLU A 9 -5.91 -0.44 6.08
C GLU A 9 -4.76 -0.95 5.23
N VAL A 10 -5.11 -1.66 4.16
CA VAL A 10 -4.16 -2.19 3.19
C VAL A 10 -4.64 -1.86 1.78
N ARG A 11 -3.75 -1.35 0.95
CA ARG A 11 -3.96 -1.21 -0.48
C ARG A 11 -3.35 -2.41 -1.22
N ALA A 12 -4.19 -3.28 -1.78
CA ALA A 12 -3.76 -4.23 -2.79
C ALA A 12 -3.67 -3.53 -4.15
N THR A 13 -2.53 -3.59 -4.79
CA THR A 13 -2.35 -3.07 -6.16
C THR A 13 -2.23 -4.24 -7.11
N ILE A 14 -3.17 -4.34 -8.03
CA ILE A 14 -3.22 -5.37 -9.04
C ILE A 14 -3.11 -4.69 -10.41
N LEU A 15 -2.23 -5.18 -11.25
CA LEU A 15 -2.02 -4.69 -12.61
C LEU A 15 -2.08 -5.86 -13.58
N GLN A 16 -2.99 -5.79 -14.53
CA GLN A 16 -3.18 -6.81 -15.55
C GLN A 16 -3.27 -8.24 -14.97
N GLY A 17 -4.11 -8.39 -13.94
CA GLY A 17 -4.31 -9.66 -13.25
C GLY A 17 -3.19 -10.09 -12.29
N THR A 18 -2.10 -9.33 -12.20
CA THR A 18 -0.97 -9.62 -11.32
C THR A 18 -1.03 -8.80 -10.04
N LEU A 19 -0.95 -9.44 -8.87
CA LEU A 19 -0.82 -8.76 -7.59
C LEU A 19 0.61 -8.20 -7.45
N VAL A 20 0.75 -6.90 -7.59
CA VAL A 20 2.05 -6.20 -7.50
C VAL A 20 2.51 -6.04 -6.07
N ALA A 21 1.62 -5.64 -5.18
CA ALA A 21 1.92 -5.47 -3.75
C ALA A 21 0.67 -5.29 -2.91
N LEU A 22 0.82 -5.65 -1.63
CA LEU A 22 -0.07 -5.30 -0.53
C LEU A 22 0.64 -4.28 0.37
N ILE A 23 0.14 -3.05 0.40
CA ILE A 23 0.75 -1.93 1.13
C ILE A 23 -0.12 -1.54 2.31
N ALA A 24 0.34 -1.80 3.53
CA ALA A 24 -0.28 -1.29 4.74
C ALA A 24 -0.02 0.21 4.87
N ARG A 25 -1.07 0.96 5.18
CA ARG A 25 -1.02 2.40 5.45
C ARG A 25 -0.97 2.62 6.95
N ILE A 26 0.06 3.33 7.39
CA ILE A 26 0.30 3.62 8.81
C ILE A 26 0.03 5.10 9.06
N PRO A 27 -0.76 5.45 10.11
CA PRO A 27 -0.91 6.83 10.52
C PRO A 27 0.44 7.49 10.82
N PRO A 28 0.56 8.82 10.68
CA PRO A 28 1.78 9.51 11.04
C PRO A 28 2.09 9.30 12.53
N TYR A 29 3.33 8.98 12.83
CA TYR A 29 3.81 8.75 14.19
C TYR A 29 5.25 9.21 14.36
N VAL A 30 5.67 9.38 15.60
CA VAL A 30 7.07 9.51 16.00
C VAL A 30 7.46 8.38 16.93
N GLU A 31 8.73 8.03 16.95
CA GLU A 31 9.31 7.06 17.88
C GLU A 31 10.23 7.77 18.85
N GLY A 32 9.95 7.63 20.14
CA GLY A 32 10.67 8.27 21.21
C GLY A 32 12.09 7.76 21.35
N ASN A 33 12.97 8.63 21.79
CA ASN A 33 14.36 8.31 22.13
C ASN A 33 14.73 8.71 23.58
N GLY A 34 13.73 9.07 24.40
CA GLY A 34 13.89 9.46 25.78
C GLY A 34 14.59 10.82 25.99
N ARG A 35 14.78 11.63 24.91
CA ARG A 35 15.53 12.89 24.96
C ARG A 35 14.83 14.04 24.23
N ASN A 36 14.31 13.77 23.06
CA ASN A 36 13.69 14.77 22.18
C ASN A 36 12.19 14.85 22.40
N THR A 37 11.66 16.06 22.29
CA THR A 37 10.22 16.33 22.28
C THR A 37 9.56 15.79 21.01
N ILE A 38 8.23 15.62 21.02
CA ILE A 38 7.46 15.23 19.82
C ILE A 38 7.77 16.20 18.66
N GLN A 39 7.85 17.50 18.91
CA GLN A 39 8.17 18.49 17.88
C GLN A 39 9.53 18.25 17.26
N GLU A 40 10.55 17.99 18.06
CA GLU A 40 11.92 17.69 17.60
C GLU A 40 11.97 16.36 16.84
N LEU A 41 11.25 15.34 17.33
CA LEU A 41 11.16 14.03 16.67
C LEU A 41 10.48 14.15 15.29
N ILE A 42 9.46 14.99 15.14
CA ILE A 42 8.86 15.31 13.84
C ILE A 42 9.91 15.93 12.90
N ALA A 43 10.71 16.87 13.39
CA ALA A 43 11.76 17.51 12.60
C ALA A 43 12.83 16.50 12.17
N ILE A 44 13.25 15.60 13.07
CA ILE A 44 14.18 14.50 12.78
C ILE A 44 13.59 13.59 11.70
N LYS A 45 12.35 13.14 11.89
CA LYS A 45 11.66 12.25 10.94
C LYS A 45 11.49 12.90 9.56
N ASN A 46 11.18 14.20 9.51
CA ASN A 46 11.09 14.93 8.26
C ASN A 46 12.44 15.01 7.51
N ARG A 47 13.57 15.05 8.22
CA ARG A 47 14.90 14.95 7.56
C ARG A 47 15.06 13.61 6.85
N THR A 48 14.70 12.50 7.51
CA THR A 48 14.72 11.16 6.90
C THR A 48 13.74 11.07 5.72
N ARG A 49 12.53 11.64 5.84
CA ARG A 49 11.54 11.65 4.74
C ARG A 49 12.03 12.39 3.49
N LYS A 50 12.87 13.41 3.63
CA LYS A 50 13.46 14.15 2.49
C LYS A 50 14.37 13.27 1.63
N SER A 51 14.99 12.24 2.18
CA SER A 51 15.82 11.30 1.42
C SER A 51 15.00 10.21 0.70
N CYS A 52 13.71 10.06 1.02
CA CYS A 52 12.83 9.10 0.36
C CYS A 52 12.15 9.73 -0.85
N GLY A 53 12.31 9.12 -2.03
CA GLY A 53 11.86 9.67 -3.30
C GLY A 53 10.38 10.09 -3.35
N TYR A 54 9.49 9.36 -2.72
CA TYR A 54 8.06 9.66 -2.65
C TYR A 54 7.69 10.54 -1.45
N LEU A 55 8.18 10.19 -0.26
CA LEU A 55 7.80 10.87 1.00
C LEU A 55 8.31 12.30 1.11
N LYS A 56 9.36 12.68 0.35
CA LYS A 56 9.87 14.06 0.35
C LYS A 56 8.82 15.11 0.01
N LYS A 57 7.77 14.72 -0.74
CA LYS A 57 6.66 15.59 -1.11
C LYS A 57 5.64 15.78 0.03
N TYR A 58 5.68 14.93 1.05
CA TYR A 58 4.67 14.85 2.10
C TYR A 58 5.32 14.91 3.49
N PRO A 59 5.92 16.04 3.90
CA PRO A 59 6.43 16.20 5.25
C PRO A 59 5.29 16.16 6.27
N ILE A 60 5.62 15.77 7.49
CA ILE A 60 4.69 15.88 8.63
C ILE A 60 4.66 17.36 9.03
N ASN A 61 3.56 18.04 8.70
CA ASN A 61 3.33 19.43 9.08
C ASN A 61 2.58 19.48 10.42
N ILE A 62 3.07 20.27 11.36
CA ILE A 62 2.40 20.48 12.65
C ILE A 62 1.19 21.39 12.43
N THR A 63 0.01 20.76 12.32
CA THR A 63 -1.27 21.43 12.11
C THR A 63 -2.07 21.51 13.42
N SER A 64 -3.16 22.31 13.42
CA SER A 64 -4.12 22.30 14.54
C SER A 64 -4.67 20.91 14.82
N LYS A 65 -4.95 20.12 13.77
CA LYS A 65 -5.45 18.74 13.90
C LYS A 65 -4.48 17.82 14.68
N ILE A 66 -3.17 17.94 14.42
CA ILE A 66 -2.16 17.17 15.19
C ILE A 66 -2.16 17.62 16.66
N LYS A 67 -2.19 18.94 16.91
CA LYS A 67 -2.22 19.47 18.28
C LYS A 67 -3.45 19.00 19.03
N GLU A 68 -4.62 19.05 18.41
CA GLU A 68 -5.88 18.56 18.96
C GLU A 68 -5.87 17.06 19.23
N PHE A 69 -5.34 16.27 18.28
CA PHE A 69 -5.18 14.82 18.43
C PHE A 69 -4.24 14.47 19.59
N LEU A 70 -3.10 15.14 19.72
CA LEU A 70 -2.21 14.96 20.87
C LEU A 70 -2.90 15.34 22.18
N LYS A 71 -3.59 16.49 22.22
CA LYS A 71 -4.33 16.94 23.40
C LYS A 71 -5.41 15.94 23.83
N SER A 72 -6.16 15.36 22.90
CA SER A 72 -7.17 14.34 23.19
C SER A 72 -6.58 13.04 23.77
N ASN A 73 -5.28 12.81 23.56
CA ASN A 73 -4.52 11.72 24.16
C ASN A 73 -3.68 12.15 25.37
N ASN A 74 -3.97 13.30 25.98
CA ASN A 74 -3.24 13.88 27.10
C ASN A 74 -1.75 14.14 26.83
N LEU A 75 -1.40 14.45 25.57
CA LEU A 75 -0.05 14.74 25.11
C LEU A 75 0.05 16.18 24.58
N SER A 76 1.28 16.68 24.50
CA SER A 76 1.60 17.95 23.86
C SER A 76 2.83 17.79 22.95
N LEU A 77 3.14 18.79 22.14
CA LEU A 77 4.34 18.80 21.31
C LEU A 77 5.64 18.79 22.13
N ASP A 78 5.58 19.26 23.39
CA ASP A 78 6.72 19.33 24.30
C ASP A 78 6.92 18.02 25.09
N TYR A 79 6.00 17.05 24.97
CA TYR A 79 6.15 15.75 25.61
C TYR A 79 7.38 15.03 25.05
N ILE A 80 8.18 14.43 25.95
CA ILE A 80 9.36 13.62 25.61
C ILE A 80 8.98 12.14 25.73
N PRO A 81 8.71 11.46 24.59
CA PRO A 81 8.38 10.04 24.63
C PRO A 81 9.57 9.19 25.08
N LYS A 82 9.27 8.13 25.84
CA LYS A 82 10.29 7.16 26.29
C LYS A 82 10.99 6.51 25.09
N ASN A 83 12.12 5.89 25.33
CA ASN A 83 12.82 5.16 24.26
C ASN A 83 11.93 4.06 23.66
N ASN A 84 11.83 4.02 22.33
CA ASN A 84 10.95 3.14 21.55
C ASN A 84 9.42 3.33 21.76
N GLU A 85 9.01 4.35 22.49
CA GLU A 85 7.59 4.69 22.62
C GLU A 85 7.09 5.27 21.28
N ARG A 86 6.06 4.66 20.72
CA ARG A 86 5.41 5.15 19.49
C ARG A 86 4.25 6.04 19.84
N VAL A 87 4.33 7.29 19.41
CA VAL A 87 3.28 8.29 19.58
C VAL A 87 2.65 8.60 18.24
N LEU A 88 1.37 8.25 18.07
CA LEU A 88 0.60 8.63 16.89
C LEU A 88 0.38 10.15 16.86
N LEU A 89 0.38 10.70 15.68
CA LEU A 89 0.10 12.14 15.43
C LEU A 89 -1.28 12.36 14.80
N SER A 90 -1.92 11.26 14.36
CA SER A 90 -3.27 11.23 13.78
C SER A 90 -3.80 9.81 13.85
N SER A 91 -5.11 9.64 13.81
CA SER A 91 -5.77 8.33 13.60
C SER A 91 -5.93 7.97 12.12
N VAL A 92 -5.70 8.92 11.21
CA VAL A 92 -5.93 8.73 9.77
C VAL A 92 -4.65 8.33 9.07
N SER A 93 -4.68 7.22 8.35
CA SER A 93 -3.56 6.63 7.58
C SER A 93 -3.37 7.33 6.23
N ASN A 94 -3.24 8.65 6.22
CA ASN A 94 -3.07 9.41 4.97
C ASN A 94 -1.60 9.82 4.76
N ILE A 95 -1.04 9.46 3.61
CA ILE A 95 0.35 9.79 3.24
C ILE A 95 0.55 11.30 3.14
N ALA A 96 -0.44 12.02 2.58
CA ALA A 96 -0.39 13.47 2.48
C ALA A 96 -0.37 14.14 3.86
N GLY A 97 -0.93 13.48 4.89
CA GLY A 97 -0.86 13.90 6.29
C GLY A 97 0.39 13.44 7.03
N GLY A 98 1.37 12.84 6.34
CA GLY A 98 2.60 12.34 6.95
C GLY A 98 2.61 10.85 7.28
N GLY A 99 1.58 10.11 6.88
CA GLY A 99 1.53 8.65 7.04
C GLY A 99 2.67 7.92 6.31
N GLU A 100 2.79 6.63 6.57
CA GLU A 100 3.84 5.78 6.02
C GLU A 100 3.26 4.55 5.33
N LEU A 101 4.10 3.90 4.52
CA LEU A 101 3.77 2.75 3.71
C LEU A 101 4.65 1.57 4.09
N ILE A 102 4.03 0.45 4.37
CA ILE A 102 4.76 -0.81 4.62
C ILE A 102 4.33 -1.82 3.58
N ASN A 103 5.28 -2.34 2.81
CA ASN A 103 5.00 -3.47 1.94
C ASN A 103 4.94 -4.75 2.79
N ILE A 104 3.75 -5.34 2.87
CA ILE A 104 3.45 -6.53 3.65
C ILE A 104 3.18 -7.77 2.79
N THR A 105 3.41 -7.69 1.48
CA THR A 105 3.08 -8.75 0.52
C THR A 105 3.64 -10.12 0.93
N ASP A 106 4.88 -10.16 1.45
CA ASP A 106 5.52 -11.39 1.91
C ASP A 106 5.09 -11.80 3.34
N LYS A 107 4.22 -11.02 3.99
CA LYS A 107 3.80 -11.24 5.39
C LYS A 107 2.38 -11.77 5.51
N VAL A 108 1.54 -11.48 4.53
CA VAL A 108 0.14 -11.92 4.53
C VAL A 108 0.02 -13.33 3.95
N SER A 109 -1.02 -14.03 4.38
CA SER A 109 -1.35 -15.36 3.85
C SER A 109 -1.75 -15.31 2.37
N ASP A 110 -1.65 -16.45 1.69
CA ASP A 110 -2.05 -16.55 0.29
C ASP A 110 -3.56 -16.36 0.14
N ASN A 111 -4.38 -16.76 1.10
CA ASN A 111 -5.83 -16.48 1.09
C ASN A 111 -6.17 -15.00 0.92
N ILE A 112 -5.41 -14.09 1.54
CA ILE A 112 -5.65 -12.64 1.39
C ILE A 112 -5.27 -12.18 -0.03
N LYS A 113 -4.21 -12.74 -0.61
CA LYS A 113 -3.77 -12.43 -1.97
C LYS A 113 -4.78 -12.91 -3.00
N GLU A 114 -5.23 -14.16 -2.87
CA GLU A 114 -6.27 -14.76 -3.71
C GLU A 114 -7.57 -13.98 -3.59
N PHE A 115 -8.02 -13.68 -2.36
CA PHE A 115 -9.20 -12.86 -2.14
C PHE A 115 -9.13 -11.51 -2.87
N ALA A 116 -7.99 -10.82 -2.81
CA ALA A 116 -7.83 -9.54 -3.49
C ALA A 116 -7.95 -9.67 -5.02
N LEU A 117 -7.43 -10.76 -5.59
CA LEU A 117 -7.52 -11.07 -7.01
C LEU A 117 -8.94 -11.44 -7.43
N ASP A 118 -9.61 -12.30 -6.66
CA ASP A 118 -10.99 -12.71 -6.90
C ASP A 118 -11.96 -11.53 -6.86
N VAL A 119 -11.76 -10.62 -5.90
CA VAL A 119 -12.56 -9.37 -5.82
C VAL A 119 -12.40 -8.54 -7.09
N LEU A 120 -11.17 -8.36 -7.59
CA LEU A 120 -10.97 -7.61 -8.83
C LEU A 120 -11.58 -8.36 -10.04
N ALA A 121 -11.35 -9.67 -10.12
CA ALA A 121 -11.86 -10.52 -11.20
C ALA A 121 -13.39 -10.59 -11.23
N SER A 122 -14.08 -10.33 -10.10
CA SER A 122 -15.55 -10.27 -10.06
C SER A 122 -16.15 -9.10 -10.87
N ILE A 123 -15.31 -8.13 -11.29
CA ILE A 123 -15.75 -6.98 -12.07
C ILE A 123 -15.37 -7.21 -13.53
N PRO A 124 -16.34 -7.46 -14.44
CA PRO A 124 -16.07 -7.74 -15.84
C PRO A 124 -15.24 -6.65 -16.51
N GLY A 125 -14.16 -7.03 -17.18
CA GLY A 125 -13.29 -6.10 -17.91
C GLY A 125 -12.32 -5.28 -17.06
N LEU A 126 -12.28 -5.48 -15.73
CA LEU A 126 -11.36 -4.79 -14.85
C LEU A 126 -10.13 -5.67 -14.52
N TYR A 127 -9.06 -5.49 -15.26
CA TYR A 127 -7.81 -6.24 -15.07
C TYR A 127 -6.77 -5.53 -14.20
N SER A 128 -7.00 -4.27 -13.89
CA SER A 128 -6.10 -3.45 -13.08
C SER A 128 -6.88 -2.61 -12.08
N GLY A 129 -6.42 -2.54 -10.85
CA GLY A 129 -7.07 -1.75 -9.81
C GLY A 129 -6.28 -1.70 -8.51
N GLY A 130 -6.69 -0.78 -7.67
CA GLY A 130 -6.24 -0.69 -6.28
C GLY A 130 -7.41 -0.97 -5.36
N LEU A 131 -7.34 -2.06 -4.59
CA LEU A 131 -8.35 -2.42 -3.61
C LEU A 131 -7.94 -1.88 -2.25
N ASP A 132 -8.80 -1.12 -1.61
CA ASP A 132 -8.65 -0.77 -0.20
C ASP A 132 -9.35 -1.82 0.66
N LEU A 133 -8.55 -2.49 1.47
CA LEU A 133 -8.97 -3.58 2.35
C LEU A 133 -8.77 -3.17 3.82
N VAL A 134 -9.58 -3.73 4.71
CA VAL A 134 -9.30 -3.78 6.14
C VAL A 134 -8.98 -5.21 6.51
N LEU A 135 -7.83 -5.40 7.13
CA LEU A 135 -7.38 -6.68 7.67
C LEU A 135 -7.32 -6.63 9.20
N ARG A 136 -7.75 -7.69 9.88
CA ARG A 136 -7.62 -7.84 11.34
C ARG A 136 -6.27 -8.44 11.73
N SER A 137 -5.67 -9.24 10.84
CA SER A 137 -4.36 -9.88 10.99
C SER A 137 -3.74 -10.15 9.62
N PHE A 138 -2.51 -10.67 9.58
CA PHE A 138 -1.84 -11.06 8.33
C PHE A 138 -2.37 -12.38 7.73
N ASP A 139 -3.19 -13.10 8.45
CA ASP A 139 -3.87 -14.34 8.10
C ASP A 139 -5.40 -14.21 8.24
N ASP A 140 -5.93 -13.00 8.13
CA ASP A 140 -7.36 -12.72 8.29
C ASP A 140 -8.19 -13.61 7.33
N PRO A 141 -9.06 -14.48 7.87
CA PRO A 141 -9.88 -15.35 7.04
C PRO A 141 -11.04 -14.62 6.33
N GLU A 142 -11.35 -13.41 6.75
CA GLU A 142 -12.47 -12.62 6.23
C GLU A 142 -12.06 -11.16 5.98
N PRO A 143 -11.18 -10.90 5.00
CA PRO A 143 -10.81 -9.53 4.62
C PRO A 143 -12.04 -8.72 4.19
N HIS A 144 -12.05 -7.42 4.52
CA HIS A 144 -13.15 -6.55 4.13
C HIS A 144 -12.70 -5.57 3.05
N VAL A 145 -13.48 -5.48 1.97
CA VAL A 145 -13.27 -4.48 0.90
C VAL A 145 -13.95 -3.17 1.31
N ILE A 146 -13.19 -2.06 1.22
CA ILE A 146 -13.72 -0.71 1.42
C ILE A 146 -14.11 -0.10 0.08
N GLU A 147 -13.16 -0.09 -0.88
CA GLU A 147 -13.34 0.50 -2.19
C GLU A 147 -12.40 -0.11 -3.23
N ILE A 148 -12.75 0.08 -4.50
CA ILE A 148 -11.93 -0.30 -5.64
C ILE A 148 -11.67 0.95 -6.48
N ASN A 149 -10.38 1.22 -6.71
CA ASN A 149 -9.92 2.32 -7.55
C ASN A 149 -9.43 1.77 -8.89
N THR A 150 -10.04 2.18 -9.98
CA THR A 150 -9.69 1.72 -11.34
C THR A 150 -8.36 2.29 -11.85
N PHE A 151 -7.87 3.39 -11.25
CA PHE A 151 -6.58 4.01 -11.55
C PHE A 151 -5.68 4.03 -10.30
N PRO A 152 -5.03 2.91 -9.98
CA PRO A 152 -4.21 2.83 -8.78
C PRO A 152 -2.94 3.68 -8.89
N VAL A 153 -2.56 4.33 -7.78
CA VAL A 153 -1.29 5.07 -7.71
C VAL A 153 -0.14 4.07 -7.54
N ILE A 154 0.41 3.62 -8.65
CA ILE A 154 1.45 2.57 -8.70
C ILE A 154 2.77 2.96 -8.01
N SER A 155 3.07 4.25 -7.89
CA SER A 155 4.27 4.73 -7.18
C SER A 155 4.30 4.37 -5.69
N LEU A 156 3.14 4.09 -5.07
CA LEU A 156 3.06 3.65 -3.67
C LEU A 156 3.75 2.31 -3.46
N THR A 157 3.67 1.42 -4.44
CA THR A 157 4.28 0.08 -4.37
C THR A 157 5.79 0.10 -4.61
N LYS A 158 6.25 1.09 -5.42
CA LYS A 158 7.67 1.24 -5.75
C LYS A 158 8.49 1.85 -4.61
N TYR A 159 7.88 2.69 -3.78
CA TYR A 159 8.57 3.46 -2.74
C TYR A 159 7.94 3.26 -1.36
N PRO A 160 7.83 2.03 -0.85
CA PRO A 160 7.39 1.83 0.53
C PRO A 160 8.41 2.42 1.51
N THR A 161 7.94 2.83 2.68
CA THR A 161 8.85 3.27 3.78
C THR A 161 9.61 2.08 4.34
N TYR A 162 8.94 0.93 4.43
CA TYR A 162 9.48 -0.32 4.94
C TYR A 162 9.05 -1.49 4.05
N GLY A 163 9.86 -2.52 4.00
CA GLY A 163 9.64 -3.72 3.20
C GLY A 163 10.24 -3.62 1.80
N LYS A 164 9.99 -4.65 0.98
CA LYS A 164 10.55 -4.75 -0.36
C LYS A 164 9.89 -3.74 -1.32
N THR A 165 10.67 -3.21 -2.25
CA THR A 165 10.15 -2.43 -3.37
C THR A 165 9.53 -3.37 -4.40
N SER A 166 8.47 -2.94 -5.07
CA SER A 166 7.87 -3.65 -6.22
C SER A 166 8.22 -2.95 -7.53
N ASN A 167 8.09 -3.64 -8.64
CA ASN A 167 8.31 -3.07 -9.96
C ASN A 167 7.03 -3.08 -10.82
N PRO A 168 6.08 -2.18 -10.55
CA PRO A 168 4.82 -2.13 -11.30
C PRO A 168 5.01 -1.83 -12.79
N ALA A 169 6.08 -1.10 -13.15
CA ALA A 169 6.36 -0.78 -14.54
C ALA A 169 6.72 -2.03 -15.34
N LYS A 170 7.44 -2.99 -14.74
CA LYS A 170 7.76 -4.26 -15.38
C LYS A 170 6.47 -5.00 -15.77
N VAL A 171 5.54 -5.17 -14.85
CA VAL A 171 4.25 -5.85 -15.08
C VAL A 171 3.49 -5.20 -16.25
N LEU A 172 3.39 -3.86 -16.25
CA LEU A 172 2.69 -3.15 -17.31
C LEU A 172 3.36 -3.32 -18.66
N VAL A 173 4.68 -3.23 -18.74
CA VAL A 173 5.41 -3.38 -20.02
C VAL A 173 5.27 -4.81 -20.54
N GLU A 174 5.46 -5.81 -19.69
CA GLU A 174 5.34 -7.22 -20.07
C GLU A 174 3.92 -7.55 -20.56
N SER A 175 2.88 -7.02 -19.90
CA SER A 175 1.50 -7.24 -20.33
C SER A 175 1.18 -6.58 -21.68
N VAL A 176 1.72 -5.37 -21.94
CA VAL A 176 1.53 -4.69 -23.24
C VAL A 176 2.22 -5.47 -24.36
N ILE A 177 3.45 -5.96 -24.12
CA ILE A 177 4.18 -6.76 -25.11
C ILE A 177 3.43 -8.06 -25.40
N ALA A 178 3.00 -8.78 -24.35
CA ALA A 178 2.26 -10.03 -24.50
C ALA A 178 0.94 -9.82 -25.26
N GLN A 179 0.19 -8.75 -24.94
CA GLN A 179 -1.04 -8.41 -25.67
C GLN A 179 -0.77 -8.11 -27.14
N HIS A 180 0.32 -7.38 -27.44
CA HIS A 180 0.70 -7.10 -28.84
C HIS A 180 1.01 -8.39 -29.60
N GLN A 181 1.75 -9.32 -28.99
CA GLN A 181 2.08 -10.60 -29.61
C GLN A 181 0.85 -11.49 -29.85
N ILE A 182 -0.08 -11.54 -28.86
CA ILE A 182 -1.35 -12.26 -29.02
C ILE A 182 -2.14 -11.68 -30.21
N ASN A 183 -2.27 -10.37 -30.28
CA ASN A 183 -3.04 -9.69 -31.33
C ASN A 183 -2.45 -9.91 -32.74
N ASN A 184 -1.16 -10.14 -32.84
CA ASN A 184 -0.46 -10.38 -34.10
C ASN A 184 -0.18 -11.86 -34.38
N ASN A 185 -0.72 -12.78 -33.59
CA ASN A 185 -0.42 -14.23 -33.65
C ASN A 185 1.09 -14.55 -33.56
N GLU A 186 1.86 -13.72 -32.83
CA GLU A 186 3.27 -13.94 -32.58
C GLU A 186 3.48 -14.92 -31.43
N ASP A 187 4.68 -15.50 -31.34
CA ASP A 187 5.03 -16.38 -30.24
C ASP A 187 5.17 -15.59 -28.93
N ASN A 188 4.31 -15.88 -27.97
CA ASN A 188 4.30 -15.28 -26.64
C ASN A 188 4.69 -16.26 -25.51
N GLN A 189 5.19 -17.45 -25.90
CA GLN A 189 5.49 -18.53 -24.96
C GLN A 189 6.48 -18.09 -23.88
N TYR A 190 7.50 -17.31 -24.24
CA TYR A 190 8.47 -16.76 -23.28
C TYR A 190 7.81 -15.96 -22.16
N TYR A 191 6.84 -15.10 -22.48
CA TYR A 191 6.15 -14.28 -21.49
C TYR A 191 5.20 -15.10 -20.63
N ILE A 192 4.51 -16.08 -21.23
CA ILE A 192 3.64 -17.00 -20.49
C ILE A 192 4.47 -17.83 -19.49
N GLU A 193 5.62 -18.34 -19.87
CA GLU A 193 6.46 -19.16 -19.00
C GLU A 193 7.12 -18.37 -17.88
N ASN A 194 7.48 -17.11 -18.12
CA ASN A 194 8.19 -16.25 -17.17
C ASN A 194 7.30 -15.28 -16.38
N ALA A 195 6.01 -15.22 -16.69
CA ALA A 195 5.04 -14.44 -15.93
C ALA A 195 4.75 -15.09 -14.57
N ASP A 196 4.34 -14.30 -13.60
CA ASP A 196 3.76 -14.89 -12.41
C ASP A 196 2.39 -15.56 -12.72
N GLU A 197 1.90 -16.38 -11.81
CA GLU A 197 0.76 -17.26 -12.06
C GLU A 197 -0.52 -16.50 -12.47
N TYR A 198 -0.71 -15.30 -11.94
CA TYR A 198 -1.89 -14.48 -12.23
C TYR A 198 -1.82 -13.85 -13.63
N LEU A 199 -0.65 -13.37 -14.03
CA LEU A 199 -0.44 -12.86 -15.38
C LEU A 199 -0.57 -14.01 -16.40
N LYS A 200 -0.10 -15.21 -16.07
CA LYS A 200 -0.31 -16.41 -16.90
C LYS A 200 -1.77 -16.68 -17.16
N THR A 201 -2.60 -16.64 -16.09
CA THR A 201 -4.05 -16.85 -16.22
C THR A 201 -4.69 -15.82 -17.14
N LEU A 202 -4.33 -14.53 -17.01
CA LEU A 202 -4.82 -13.47 -17.91
C LEU A 202 -4.37 -13.71 -19.36
N LEU A 203 -3.11 -14.04 -19.57
CA LEU A 203 -2.56 -14.25 -20.93
C LEU A 203 -3.20 -15.45 -21.62
N ILE A 204 -3.47 -16.54 -20.88
CA ILE A 204 -4.19 -17.71 -21.40
C ILE A 204 -5.62 -17.31 -21.77
N PHE A 205 -6.32 -16.60 -20.90
CA PHE A 205 -7.68 -16.14 -21.18
C PHE A 205 -7.76 -15.25 -22.43
N LEU A 206 -6.82 -14.32 -22.60
CA LEU A 206 -6.76 -13.44 -23.78
C LEU A 206 -6.44 -14.19 -25.08
N LYS A 207 -5.70 -15.30 -24.98
CA LYS A 207 -5.34 -16.14 -26.15
C LYS A 207 -6.53 -16.98 -26.62
N ASP A 208 -7.40 -17.41 -25.72
CA ASP A 208 -8.50 -18.32 -26.00
C ASP A 208 -9.79 -17.59 -26.38
N ASN A 209 -9.83 -16.25 -26.30
CA ASN A 209 -10.95 -15.37 -26.67
C ASN A 209 -10.56 -14.30 -27.68
#